data_0c056e07184216bdb66d9f90c1777218
#
_entry.id   0c056e07184216bdb66d9f90c1777218
#
_cell.length_a   1.000
_cell.length_b   1.000
_cell.length_c   1.000
_cell.angle_alpha   90.00
_cell.angle_beta   90.00
_cell.angle_gamma   90.00
#
_symmetry.space_group_name_H-M   'P 1'
#
loop_
_entity.id
_entity.type
_entity.pdbx_description
1 polymer ?
#
loop_
_entity_poly.entity_id
_entity_poly.type
_entity_poly.pdbx_seq_one_letter_code
_entity_poly.pdbx_strand_id
1 'polypeptide(L)'
;MEINERIKLLRTYLQMSQANFAKAIFISNGYIADIENSNKKPNDRITRLISLTFGVNETWLKYGKGNMFFTTPSDKLQRMTSLFNELPPVYQDYVMTQMEQLLVILDEQYS
;
A
#
# COMPACT_ATOMS: atom_id res chain seq x y z
N MET A 1 -0.93 -7.13 19.30
CA MET A 1 -1.85 -6.34 18.46
C MET A 1 -2.22 -7.16 17.24
N GLU A 2 -3.50 -7.37 17.05
CA GLU A 2 -4.02 -8.09 15.88
C GLU A 2 -4.01 -7.22 14.63
N ILE A 3 -4.07 -7.85 13.45
CA ILE A 3 -4.13 -7.14 12.18
C ILE A 3 -5.30 -6.14 12.12
N ASN A 4 -6.45 -6.51 12.69
CA ASN A 4 -7.62 -5.63 12.75
C ASN A 4 -7.32 -4.32 13.48
N GLU A 5 -6.58 -4.40 14.57
CA GLU A 5 -6.16 -3.23 15.35
C GLU A 5 -5.12 -2.41 14.59
N ARG A 6 -4.22 -3.06 13.86
CA ARG A 6 -3.23 -2.34 13.04
C ARG A 6 -3.89 -1.58 11.89
N ILE A 7 -4.93 -2.14 11.29
CA ILE A 7 -5.69 -1.44 10.24
C ILE A 7 -6.34 -0.18 10.81
N LYS A 8 -6.96 -0.28 11.98
CA LYS A 8 -7.54 0.89 12.66
C LYS A 8 -6.47 1.92 13.02
N LEU A 9 -5.34 1.47 13.53
CA LEU A 9 -4.21 2.34 13.86
C LEU A 9 -3.72 3.08 12.62
N LEU A 10 -3.56 2.39 11.50
CA LEU A 10 -3.16 2.99 10.23
C LEU A 10 -4.15 4.06 9.80
N ARG A 11 -5.44 3.73 9.79
CA ARG A 11 -6.48 4.67 9.38
C ARG A 11 -6.47 5.94 10.23
N THR A 12 -6.37 5.79 11.54
CA THR A 12 -6.34 6.94 12.45
C THR A 12 -5.05 7.75 12.30
N TYR A 13 -3.94 7.07 12.06
CA TYR A 13 -2.68 7.76 11.77
C TYR A 13 -2.79 8.63 10.52
N LEU A 14 -3.47 8.12 9.48
CA LEU A 14 -3.71 8.86 8.23
C LEU A 14 -4.80 9.93 8.39
N GLN A 15 -5.43 10.03 9.54
CA GLN A 15 -6.52 10.97 9.83
C GLN A 15 -7.70 10.81 8.85
N MET A 16 -8.01 9.57 8.49
CA MET A 16 -9.09 9.26 7.57
C MET A 16 -10.30 8.72 8.31
N SER A 17 -11.50 9.06 7.80
CA SER A 17 -12.74 8.42 8.26
C SER A 17 -12.80 6.97 7.77
N GLN A 18 -13.62 6.15 8.42
CA GLN A 18 -13.87 4.79 7.94
C GLN A 18 -14.40 4.81 6.49
N ALA A 19 -15.32 5.73 6.19
CA ALA A 19 -15.91 5.84 4.86
C ALA A 19 -14.85 6.15 3.80
N ASN A 20 -13.98 7.14 4.06
CA ASN A 20 -12.94 7.52 3.10
C ASN A 20 -11.88 6.43 2.94
N PHE A 21 -11.50 5.77 4.03
CA PHE A 21 -10.55 4.66 3.98
C PHE A 21 -11.10 3.50 3.15
N ALA A 22 -12.36 3.12 3.41
CA ALA A 22 -13.02 2.04 2.68
C ALA A 22 -13.14 2.36 1.18
N LYS A 23 -13.51 3.60 0.85
CA LYS A 23 -13.63 4.05 -0.54
C LYS A 23 -12.29 3.95 -1.27
N ALA A 24 -11.20 4.30 -0.61
CA ALA A 24 -9.85 4.27 -1.21
C ALA A 24 -9.43 2.85 -1.61
N ILE A 25 -9.90 1.84 -0.91
CA ILE A 25 -9.56 0.43 -1.20
C ILE A 25 -10.74 -0.36 -1.76
N PHE A 26 -11.78 0.33 -2.22
CA PHE A 26 -12.91 -0.26 -2.94
C PHE A 26 -13.72 -1.28 -2.13
N ILE A 27 -13.89 -1.02 -0.83
CA ILE A 27 -14.75 -1.83 0.04
C ILE A 27 -15.84 -0.94 0.66
N SER A 28 -16.87 -1.58 1.22
CA SER A 28 -17.94 -0.85 1.89
C SER A 28 -17.50 -0.31 3.25
N ASN A 29 -18.14 0.78 3.70
CA ASN A 29 -17.93 1.30 5.04
C ASN A 29 -18.28 0.27 6.12
N GLY A 30 -19.36 -0.50 5.92
CA GLY A 30 -19.73 -1.58 6.83
C GLY A 30 -18.66 -2.66 6.95
N TYR A 31 -17.99 -2.99 5.85
CA TYR A 31 -16.92 -3.97 5.86
C TYR A 31 -15.72 -3.50 6.70
N ILE A 32 -15.29 -2.24 6.52
CA ILE A 32 -14.18 -1.71 7.32
C ILE A 32 -14.55 -1.61 8.81
N ALA A 33 -15.80 -1.25 9.11
CA ALA A 33 -16.29 -1.23 10.50
C ALA A 33 -16.23 -2.62 11.12
N ASP A 34 -16.63 -3.65 10.38
CA ASP A 34 -16.56 -5.05 10.83
C ASP A 34 -15.11 -5.48 11.09
N ILE A 35 -14.19 -5.09 10.22
CA ILE A 35 -12.77 -5.37 10.44
C ILE A 35 -12.28 -4.70 11.72
N GLU A 36 -12.56 -3.42 11.89
CA GLU A 36 -12.08 -2.67 13.07
C GLU A 36 -12.70 -3.18 14.37
N ASN A 37 -13.91 -3.71 14.31
CA ASN A 37 -14.58 -4.31 15.47
C ASN A 37 -14.23 -5.79 15.67
N SER A 38 -13.31 -6.32 14.87
CA SER A 38 -12.87 -7.72 14.92
C SER A 38 -13.97 -8.73 14.61
N ASN A 39 -15.03 -8.29 13.93
CA ASN A 39 -16.11 -9.17 13.48
C ASN A 39 -15.75 -9.93 12.21
N LYS A 40 -14.79 -9.42 11.44
CA LYS A 40 -14.27 -10.06 10.22
C LYS A 40 -12.76 -9.91 10.16
N LYS A 41 -12.08 -10.93 9.63
CA LYS A 41 -10.66 -10.86 9.34
C LYS A 41 -10.45 -10.38 7.90
N PRO A 42 -9.52 -9.45 7.67
CA PRO A 42 -9.18 -9.06 6.30
C PRO A 42 -8.48 -10.21 5.60
N ASN A 43 -8.79 -10.42 4.33
CA ASN A 43 -8.10 -11.40 3.50
C ASN A 43 -6.84 -10.78 2.87
N ASP A 44 -6.05 -11.60 2.17
CA ASP A 44 -4.81 -11.17 1.55
C ASP A 44 -5.03 -10.08 0.51
N ARG A 45 -6.14 -10.13 -0.21
CA ARG A 45 -6.48 -9.09 -1.19
C ARG A 45 -6.63 -7.73 -0.52
N ILE A 46 -7.34 -7.68 0.60
CA ILE A 46 -7.57 -6.44 1.34
C ILE A 46 -6.26 -5.90 1.91
N THR A 47 -5.45 -6.76 2.53
CA THR A 47 -4.16 -6.33 3.08
C THR A 47 -3.23 -5.81 2.00
N ARG A 48 -3.22 -6.45 0.84
CA ARG A 48 -2.42 -6.00 -0.29
C ARG A 48 -2.91 -4.67 -0.85
N LEU A 49 -4.24 -4.47 -0.98
CA LEU A 49 -4.81 -3.19 -1.41
C LEU A 49 -4.45 -2.06 -0.45
N ILE A 50 -4.52 -2.30 0.84
CA ILE A 50 -4.11 -1.32 1.85
C ILE A 50 -2.63 -0.96 1.67
N SER A 51 -1.79 -1.98 1.56
CA SER A 51 -0.35 -1.78 1.37
C SER A 51 -0.04 -0.94 0.13
N LEU A 52 -0.65 -1.28 -0.99
CA LEU A 52 -0.41 -0.60 -2.27
C LEU A 52 -0.97 0.82 -2.29
N THR A 53 -2.17 1.00 -1.73
CA THR A 53 -2.85 2.29 -1.77
C THR A 53 -2.17 3.33 -0.89
N PHE A 54 -1.75 2.93 0.31
CA PHE A 54 -1.23 3.87 1.31
C PHE A 54 0.29 3.78 1.52
N GLY A 55 0.98 2.93 0.77
CA GLY A 55 2.43 2.78 0.92
C GLY A 55 2.85 2.10 2.21
N VAL A 56 2.01 1.21 2.74
CA VAL A 56 2.22 0.53 4.01
C VAL A 56 3.05 -0.73 3.82
N ASN A 57 3.93 -0.99 4.76
CA ASN A 57 4.67 -2.24 4.81
C ASN A 57 3.72 -3.41 5.15
N GLU A 58 3.51 -4.30 4.19
CA GLU A 58 2.59 -5.42 4.34
C GLU A 58 3.00 -6.37 5.48
N THR A 59 4.30 -6.55 5.69
CA THR A 59 4.83 -7.36 6.79
C THR A 59 4.45 -6.75 8.14
N TRP A 60 4.52 -5.43 8.25
CA TRP A 60 4.04 -4.75 9.45
C TRP A 60 2.54 -4.94 9.61
N LEU A 61 1.78 -4.75 8.54
CA LEU A 61 0.32 -4.85 8.60
C LEU A 61 -0.14 -6.23 9.05
N LYS A 62 0.43 -7.28 8.45
CA LYS A 62 0.05 -8.68 8.74
C LYS A 62 0.61 -9.20 10.05
N TYR A 63 1.87 -8.89 10.36
CA TYR A 63 2.61 -9.57 11.43
C TYR A 63 3.14 -8.63 12.50
N GLY A 64 3.00 -7.33 12.31
CA GLY A 64 3.52 -6.35 13.27
C GLY A 64 5.03 -6.20 13.24
N LYS A 65 5.69 -6.65 12.19
CA LYS A 65 7.15 -6.61 12.07
C LYS A 65 7.59 -5.49 11.14
N GLY A 66 8.65 -4.77 11.53
CA GLY A 66 9.19 -3.66 10.77
C GLY A 66 8.42 -2.37 11.00
N ASN A 67 8.66 -1.40 10.15
CA ASN A 67 8.01 -0.09 10.24
C ASN A 67 6.70 -0.07 9.47
N MET A 68 5.77 0.76 9.93
CA MET A 68 4.47 0.94 9.29
C MET A 68 4.60 1.33 7.82
N PHE A 69 5.49 2.26 7.50
CA PHE A 69 5.71 2.75 6.15
C PHE A 69 7.11 2.45 5.66
N PHE A 70 7.25 2.42 4.32
CA PHE A 70 8.58 2.36 3.69
C PHE A 70 9.20 3.76 3.74
N THR A 71 10.08 3.99 4.71
CA THR A 71 10.63 5.31 5.00
C THR A 71 12.02 5.55 4.46
N THR A 72 12.75 4.49 4.05
CA THR A 72 14.10 4.60 3.53
C THR A 72 14.15 4.31 2.04
N PRO A 73 15.16 4.85 1.31
CA PRO A 73 15.34 4.47 -0.10
C PRO A 73 15.52 2.97 -0.32
N SER A 74 16.16 2.27 0.63
CA SER A 74 16.33 0.82 0.57
C SER A 74 14.99 0.09 0.65
N ASP A 75 14.09 0.52 1.54
CA ASP A 75 12.74 -0.05 1.66
C ASP A 75 11.95 0.13 0.38
N LYS A 76 12.03 1.32 -0.23
CA LYS A 76 11.35 1.61 -1.49
C LYS A 76 11.87 0.74 -2.62
N LEU A 77 13.18 0.54 -2.69
CA LEU A 77 13.81 -0.31 -3.71
C LEU A 77 13.36 -1.76 -3.55
N GLN A 78 13.36 -2.28 -2.33
CA GLN A 78 12.91 -3.65 -2.06
C GLN A 78 11.46 -3.84 -2.50
N ARG A 79 10.59 -2.89 -2.15
CA ARG A 79 9.18 -2.94 -2.55
C ARG A 79 9.03 -2.91 -4.07
N MET A 80 9.73 -2.00 -4.73
CA MET A 80 9.70 -1.89 -6.19
C MET A 80 10.16 -3.19 -6.85
N THR A 81 11.25 -3.77 -6.37
CA THR A 81 11.79 -5.02 -6.90
C THR A 81 10.79 -6.16 -6.76
N SER A 82 10.14 -6.27 -5.59
CA SER A 82 9.13 -7.30 -5.35
C SER A 82 7.95 -7.16 -6.31
N LEU A 83 7.44 -5.95 -6.48
CA LEU A 83 6.32 -5.68 -7.38
C LEU A 83 6.70 -5.96 -8.84
N PHE A 84 7.88 -5.50 -9.25
CA PHE A 84 8.37 -5.66 -10.61
C PHE A 84 8.50 -7.15 -10.97
N ASN A 85 9.02 -7.95 -10.05
CA ASN A 85 9.22 -9.39 -10.28
C ASN A 85 7.91 -10.16 -10.44
N GLU A 86 6.79 -9.64 -9.94
CA GLU A 86 5.48 -10.26 -10.10
C GLU A 86 4.84 -9.94 -11.45
N LEU A 87 5.35 -8.95 -12.17
CA LEU A 87 4.78 -8.56 -13.46
C LEU A 87 5.27 -9.46 -14.58
N PRO A 88 4.42 -9.84 -15.54
CA PRO A 88 4.87 -10.45 -16.80
C PRO A 88 5.82 -9.52 -17.54
N PRO A 89 6.72 -10.05 -18.40
CA PRO A 89 7.76 -9.24 -19.08
C PRO A 89 7.23 -8.04 -19.85
N VAL A 90 6.08 -8.16 -20.50
CA VAL A 90 5.50 -7.05 -21.28
C VAL A 90 5.11 -5.87 -20.39
N TYR A 91 4.66 -6.16 -19.18
CA TYR A 91 4.32 -5.12 -18.20
C TYR A 91 5.56 -4.56 -17.51
N GLN A 92 6.59 -5.37 -17.35
CA GLN A 92 7.88 -4.90 -16.85
C GLN A 92 8.46 -3.85 -17.81
N ASP A 93 8.39 -4.10 -19.11
CA ASP A 93 8.83 -3.16 -20.13
C ASP A 93 8.02 -1.86 -20.07
N TYR A 94 6.72 -1.96 -19.85
CA TYR A 94 5.86 -0.79 -19.68
C TYR A 94 6.29 0.07 -18.50
N VAL A 95 6.54 -0.54 -17.35
CA VAL A 95 7.00 0.17 -16.15
C VAL A 95 8.33 0.87 -16.41
N MET A 96 9.26 0.19 -17.05
CA MET A 96 10.57 0.76 -17.39
C MET A 96 10.42 1.99 -18.28
N THR A 97 9.56 1.91 -19.29
CA THR A 97 9.28 3.04 -20.18
C THR A 97 8.68 4.22 -19.43
N GLN A 98 7.75 3.98 -18.49
CA GLN A 98 7.16 5.02 -17.67
C GLN A 98 8.21 5.74 -16.81
N MET A 99 9.12 4.98 -16.22
CA MET A 99 10.21 5.55 -15.41
C MET A 99 11.14 6.41 -16.26
N GLU A 100 11.50 5.94 -17.43
CA GLU A 100 12.35 6.71 -18.37
C GLU A 100 11.68 8.02 -18.80
N GLN A 101 10.38 7.97 -19.10
CA GLN A 101 9.62 9.17 -19.48
C GLN A 101 9.55 10.18 -18.33
N LEU A 102 9.39 9.72 -17.10
CA LEU A 102 9.39 10.58 -15.93
C LEU A 102 10.72 11.32 -15.77
N LEU A 103 11.83 10.62 -16.02
CA LEU A 103 13.16 11.25 -15.96
C LEU A 103 13.32 12.33 -17.01
N VAL A 104 12.79 12.14 -18.22
CA VAL A 104 12.79 13.15 -19.29
C VAL A 104 11.99 14.37 -18.87
N ILE A 105 10.78 14.16 -18.31
CA ILE A 105 9.92 15.25 -17.82
C ILE A 105 10.64 16.07 -16.74
N LEU A 106 11.26 15.38 -15.79
CA LEU A 106 12.03 16.03 -14.72
C LEU A 106 13.17 16.88 -15.28
N ASP A 107 13.91 16.35 -16.24
CA ASP A 107 15.03 17.03 -16.86
C ASP A 107 14.58 18.33 -17.56
N GLU A 108 13.45 18.29 -18.25
CA GLU A 108 12.86 19.48 -18.88
C GLU A 108 12.44 20.54 -17.86
N GLN A 109 11.93 20.11 -16.68
CA GLN A 109 11.47 21.04 -15.65
C GLN A 109 12.61 21.73 -14.90
N TYR A 110 13.76 21.08 -14.77
CA TYR A 110 14.86 21.53 -13.93
C TYR A 110 16.14 21.88 -14.69
N SER A 111 16.10 21.79 -16.01
CA SER A 111 17.25 22.15 -16.85
C SER A 111 17.27 23.62 -17.23
#